data_38c4ba63d23125b3e24047b0cdfa67b5
#
_entry.id   38c4ba63d23125b3e24047b0cdfa67b5
#
_cell.length_a   1.000
_cell.length_b   1.000
_cell.length_c   1.000
_cell.angle_alpha   90.00
_cell.angle_beta   90.00
_cell.angle_gamma   90.00
#
_symmetry.space_group_name_H-M   'P 1'
#
loop_
_entity.id
_entity.type
_entity.pdbx_description
1 polymer ?
#
loop_
_entity_poly.entity_id
_entity_poly.type
_entity_poly.pdbx_seq_one_letter_code
_entity_poly.pdbx_strand_id
1 'polypeptide(L)'
;MPQTMNDLIQEYVEEIRNIYGVHLKQIILYGSYARGDFRKDSDIDIMLLVDLPEEKLNLFSDELSNLDFEYNVMHDIWFMPVVRNMEHFKYWREAYPFYSNVAKEGISLYETS
;
A
#
# COMPACT_ATOMS: atom_id res chain seq x y z
N MET A 1 -7.80 -18.69 16.57
CA MET A 1 -6.35 -18.43 16.57
C MET A 1 -6.10 -16.93 16.42
N PRO A 2 -5.18 -16.38 17.22
CA PRO A 2 -4.86 -14.95 17.02
C PRO A 2 -4.22 -14.74 15.66
N GLN A 3 -4.65 -13.67 14.99
CA GLN A 3 -4.08 -13.29 13.70
C GLN A 3 -2.71 -12.65 13.88
N THR A 4 -1.77 -13.04 13.04
CA THR A 4 -0.47 -12.39 13.01
C THR A 4 -0.56 -11.10 12.18
N MET A 5 0.44 -10.23 12.30
CA MET A 5 0.53 -9.02 11.48
C MET A 5 0.61 -9.40 9.99
N ASN A 6 1.35 -10.44 9.64
CA ASN A 6 1.42 -10.93 8.26
C ASN A 6 0.04 -11.31 7.73
N ASP A 7 -0.77 -12.00 8.55
CA ASP A 7 -2.12 -12.38 8.16
C ASP A 7 -2.98 -11.15 7.89
N LEU A 8 -2.89 -10.13 8.74
CA LEU A 8 -3.65 -8.90 8.58
C LEU A 8 -3.21 -8.14 7.33
N ILE A 9 -1.91 -8.09 7.06
CA ILE A 9 -1.39 -7.45 5.84
C ILE A 9 -1.90 -8.19 4.60
N GLN A 10 -1.91 -9.52 4.61
CA GLN A 10 -2.41 -10.31 3.48
C GLN A 10 -3.91 -10.10 3.26
N GLU A 11 -4.70 -10.02 4.33
CA GLU A 11 -6.12 -9.69 4.23
C GLU A 11 -6.32 -8.31 3.61
N TYR A 12 -5.55 -7.33 4.07
CA TYR A 12 -5.63 -5.97 3.55
C TYR A 12 -5.31 -5.94 2.05
N VAL A 13 -4.29 -6.68 1.62
CA VAL A 13 -3.93 -6.80 0.21
C VAL A 13 -5.12 -7.33 -0.61
N GLU A 14 -5.78 -8.36 -0.12
CA GLU A 14 -6.94 -8.93 -0.82
C GLU A 14 -8.10 -7.93 -0.90
N GLU A 15 -8.34 -7.16 0.16
CA GLU A 15 -9.38 -6.14 0.14
C GLU A 15 -9.05 -5.02 -0.85
N ILE A 16 -7.77 -4.61 -0.94
CA ILE A 16 -7.32 -3.63 -1.92
C ILE A 16 -7.53 -4.16 -3.35
N ARG A 17 -7.23 -5.43 -3.58
CA ARG A 17 -7.47 -6.07 -4.88
C ARG A 17 -8.95 -6.04 -5.27
N ASN A 18 -9.83 -6.24 -4.29
CA ASN A 18 -11.27 -6.17 -4.53
C ASN A 18 -11.73 -4.75 -4.87
N ILE A 19 -11.16 -3.74 -4.20
CA ILE A 19 -11.53 -2.34 -4.43
C ILE A 19 -11.08 -1.87 -5.81
N TYR A 20 -9.81 -2.08 -6.15
CA TYR A 20 -9.22 -1.53 -7.37
C TYR A 20 -9.38 -2.43 -8.59
N GLY A 21 -9.55 -3.73 -8.37
CA GLY A 21 -9.75 -4.67 -9.46
C GLY A 21 -8.63 -4.65 -10.49
N VAL A 22 -9.01 -4.55 -11.77
CA VAL A 22 -8.05 -4.58 -12.87
C VAL A 22 -7.11 -3.38 -12.91
N HIS A 23 -7.44 -2.32 -12.20
CA HIS A 23 -6.61 -1.11 -12.17
C HIS A 23 -5.38 -1.25 -11.27
N LEU A 24 -5.38 -2.23 -10.37
CA LEU A 24 -4.26 -2.44 -9.45
C LEU A 24 -3.12 -3.16 -10.17
N LYS A 25 -1.91 -2.59 -10.13
CA LYS A 25 -0.73 -3.18 -10.78
C LYS A 25 0.27 -3.72 -9.79
N GLN A 26 0.46 -3.05 -8.66
CA GLN A 26 1.42 -3.49 -7.66
C GLN A 26 1.09 -2.91 -6.30
N ILE A 27 1.41 -3.64 -5.24
CA ILE A 27 1.36 -3.16 -3.86
C ILE A 27 2.74 -3.35 -3.25
N ILE A 28 3.29 -2.28 -2.70
CA ILE A 28 4.63 -2.31 -2.10
C ILE A 28 4.53 -1.91 -0.63
N LEU A 29 5.05 -2.76 0.24
CA LEU A 29 5.26 -2.44 1.66
C LEU A 29 6.59 -1.72 1.77
N TYR A 30 6.61 -0.55 2.42
CA TYR A 30 7.86 0.20 2.61
C TYR A 30 7.90 0.77 4.02
N GLY A 31 8.92 1.55 4.33
CA GLY A 31 9.05 2.14 5.65
C GLY A 31 9.51 1.14 6.70
N SER A 32 9.17 1.40 7.96
CA SER A 32 9.69 0.64 9.09
C SER A 32 9.35 -0.85 9.05
N TYR A 33 8.16 -1.21 8.58
CA TYR A 33 7.77 -2.62 8.50
C TYR A 33 8.58 -3.37 7.43
N ALA A 34 8.91 -2.71 6.33
CA ALA A 34 9.75 -3.34 5.29
C ALA A 34 11.20 -3.48 5.76
N ARG A 35 11.71 -2.47 6.50
CA ARG A 35 13.09 -2.51 7.01
C ARG A 35 13.26 -3.42 8.22
N GLY A 36 12.16 -3.76 8.92
CA GLY A 36 12.23 -4.57 10.12
C GLY A 36 12.50 -3.78 11.40
N ASP A 37 12.52 -2.45 11.35
CA ASP A 37 12.77 -1.60 12.52
C ASP A 37 11.51 -0.97 13.08
N PHE A 38 10.36 -1.59 12.82
CA PHE A 38 9.06 -1.09 13.30
C PHE A 38 8.93 -1.21 14.81
N ARG A 39 8.09 -0.33 15.37
CA ARG A 39 7.70 -0.36 16.75
C ARG A 39 6.22 -0.76 16.85
N LYS A 40 5.75 -1.04 18.07
CA LYS A 40 4.37 -1.45 18.33
C LYS A 40 3.34 -0.48 17.76
N ASP A 41 3.64 0.81 17.78
CA ASP A 41 2.75 1.87 17.32
C ASP A 41 3.10 2.42 15.91
N SER A 42 3.97 1.72 15.19
CA SER A 42 4.33 2.14 13.83
C SER A 42 3.18 1.98 12.87
N ASP A 43 3.02 2.96 11.98
CA ASP A 43 2.09 2.86 10.85
C ASP A 43 2.64 1.86 9.83
N ILE A 44 1.74 1.28 9.06
CA ILE A 44 2.11 0.34 7.99
C ILE A 44 2.06 1.09 6.67
N ASP A 45 3.22 1.43 6.13
CA ASP A 45 3.33 2.22 4.90
C ASP A 45 3.18 1.33 3.68
N ILE A 46 2.19 1.65 2.85
CA ILE A 46 1.84 0.84 1.68
C ILE A 46 1.73 1.78 0.47
N MET A 47 2.35 1.41 -0.63
CA MET A 47 2.16 2.12 -1.90
C MET A 47 1.33 1.26 -2.84
N LEU A 48 0.26 1.86 -3.37
CA LEU A 48 -0.62 1.23 -4.35
C LEU A 48 -0.29 1.83 -5.71
N LEU A 49 0.21 1.00 -6.62
CA LEU A 49 0.51 1.44 -7.98
C LEU A 49 -0.61 0.97 -8.90
N VAL A 50 -1.23 1.93 -9.57
CA VAL A 50 -2.42 1.71 -10.39
C VAL A 50 -2.22 2.26 -11.79
N ASP A 51 -3.09 1.84 -12.72
CA ASP A 51 -3.06 2.34 -14.10
C ASP A 51 -3.99 3.53 -14.32
N LEU A 52 -4.56 4.07 -13.25
CA LEU A 52 -5.43 5.23 -13.34
C LEU A 52 -4.62 6.50 -13.59
N PRO A 53 -5.12 7.42 -14.44
CA PRO A 53 -4.43 8.70 -14.65
C PRO A 53 -4.48 9.57 -13.39
N GLU A 54 -3.61 10.57 -13.33
CA GLU A 54 -3.46 11.43 -12.16
C GLU A 54 -4.79 12.01 -11.68
N GLU A 55 -5.64 12.46 -12.58
CA GLU A 55 -6.94 13.07 -12.23
C GLU A 55 -7.95 12.06 -11.68
N LYS A 56 -7.67 10.77 -11.76
CA LYS A 56 -8.57 9.71 -11.28
C LYS A 56 -7.99 8.88 -10.14
N LEU A 57 -6.84 9.26 -9.59
CA LEU A 57 -6.23 8.50 -8.50
C LEU A 57 -7.14 8.41 -7.27
N ASN A 58 -8.04 9.38 -7.08
CA ASN A 58 -8.97 9.40 -5.95
C ASN A 58 -10.27 8.65 -6.18
N LEU A 59 -10.38 7.94 -7.30
CA LEU A 59 -11.64 7.27 -7.69
C LEU A 59 -12.20 6.36 -6.59
N PHE A 60 -11.33 5.67 -5.86
CA PHE A 60 -11.71 4.72 -4.81
C PHE A 60 -11.32 5.20 -3.40
N SER A 61 -11.10 6.51 -3.22
CA SER A 61 -10.60 7.02 -1.95
C SER A 61 -11.55 6.78 -0.77
N ASP A 62 -12.86 6.83 -1.01
CA ASP A 62 -13.84 6.59 0.07
C ASP A 62 -13.79 5.14 0.53
N GLU A 63 -13.76 4.19 -0.41
CA GLU A 63 -13.66 2.76 -0.09
C GLU A 63 -12.37 2.46 0.65
N LEU A 64 -11.27 3.08 0.21
CA LEU A 64 -9.96 2.90 0.83
C LEU A 64 -9.95 3.45 2.27
N SER A 65 -10.49 4.65 2.47
CA SER A 65 -10.57 5.26 3.80
C SER A 65 -11.42 4.43 4.75
N ASN A 66 -12.54 3.91 4.26
CA ASN A 66 -13.41 3.05 5.07
C ASN A 66 -12.69 1.76 5.48
N LEU A 67 -11.92 1.17 4.57
CA LEU A 67 -11.15 -0.03 4.86
C LEU A 67 -10.09 0.26 5.93
N ASP A 68 -9.35 1.34 5.79
CA ASP A 68 -8.31 1.73 6.73
C ASP A 68 -8.89 1.97 8.13
N PHE A 69 -10.03 2.65 8.19
CA PHE A 69 -10.71 2.90 9.45
C PHE A 69 -11.16 1.60 10.11
N GLU A 70 -11.69 0.66 9.33
CA GLU A 70 -12.12 -0.64 9.82
C GLU A 70 -10.97 -1.38 10.50
N TYR A 71 -9.80 -1.44 9.85
CA TYR A 71 -8.63 -2.09 10.45
C TYR A 71 -8.15 -1.38 11.70
N ASN A 72 -8.23 -0.06 11.74
CA ASN A 72 -7.86 0.68 12.93
C ASN A 72 -8.80 0.34 14.11
N VAL A 73 -10.10 0.32 13.85
CA VAL A 73 -11.10 0.02 14.90
C VAL A 73 -10.99 -1.42 15.39
N MET A 74 -10.84 -2.37 14.46
CA MET A 74 -10.87 -3.79 14.79
C MET A 74 -9.55 -4.32 15.33
N HIS A 75 -8.43 -3.75 14.91
CA HIS A 75 -7.11 -4.31 15.18
C HIS A 75 -6.11 -3.31 15.75
N ASP A 76 -6.51 -2.07 15.94
CA ASP A 76 -5.65 -1.00 16.47
C ASP A 76 -4.37 -0.83 15.64
N ILE A 77 -4.50 -0.91 14.31
CA ILE A 77 -3.39 -0.69 13.38
C ILE A 77 -3.79 0.36 12.36
N TRP A 78 -2.80 1.12 11.88
CA TRP A 78 -3.02 2.11 10.83
C TRP A 78 -2.26 1.70 9.57
N PHE A 79 -3.02 1.40 8.52
CA PHE A 79 -2.46 1.33 7.18
C PHE A 79 -2.41 2.75 6.62
N MET A 80 -1.29 3.11 6.03
CA MET A 80 -1.07 4.43 5.43
C MET A 80 -0.83 4.26 3.93
N PRO A 81 -1.89 4.08 3.14
CA PRO A 81 -1.73 3.87 1.70
C PRO A 81 -1.45 5.17 0.97
N VAL A 82 -0.54 5.09 0.01
CA VAL A 82 -0.24 6.17 -0.93
C VAL A 82 -0.54 5.62 -2.32
N VAL A 83 -1.45 6.25 -3.06
CA VAL A 83 -1.85 5.80 -4.39
C VAL A 83 -1.10 6.59 -5.44
N ARG A 84 -0.42 5.90 -6.35
CA ARG A 84 0.35 6.54 -7.43
C ARG A 84 0.11 5.81 -8.75
N ASN A 85 0.26 6.55 -9.84
CA ASN A 85 0.22 5.97 -11.17
C ASN A 85 1.49 5.16 -11.42
N MET A 86 1.35 3.94 -11.94
CA MET A 86 2.48 3.02 -12.14
C MET A 86 3.53 3.59 -13.09
N GLU A 87 3.10 4.18 -14.22
CA GLU A 87 4.02 4.73 -15.20
C GLU A 87 4.76 5.95 -14.64
N HIS A 88 4.07 6.77 -13.87
CA HIS A 88 4.69 7.91 -13.19
C HIS A 88 5.76 7.43 -12.21
N PHE A 89 5.45 6.40 -11.43
CA PHE A 89 6.41 5.82 -10.49
C PHE A 89 7.66 5.30 -11.24
N LYS A 90 7.46 4.52 -12.29
CA LYS A 90 8.57 3.97 -13.08
C LYS A 90 9.44 5.05 -13.69
N TYR A 91 8.81 6.10 -14.20
CA TYR A 91 9.52 7.19 -14.89
C TYR A 91 10.38 7.99 -13.91
N TRP A 92 9.85 8.28 -12.70
CA TRP A 92 10.49 9.20 -11.76
C TRP A 92 11.22 8.52 -10.61
N ARG A 93 11.20 7.20 -10.53
CA ARG A 93 11.70 6.48 -9.33
C ARG A 93 13.17 6.73 -9.01
N GLU A 94 13.99 7.08 -10.00
CA GLU A 94 15.40 7.37 -9.75
C GLU A 94 15.63 8.84 -9.41
N ALA A 95 14.70 9.72 -9.79
CA ALA A 95 14.84 11.15 -9.59
C ALA A 95 14.24 11.63 -8.27
N TYR A 96 13.12 11.03 -7.84
CA TYR A 96 12.45 11.44 -6.61
C TYR A 96 12.94 10.58 -5.43
N PRO A 97 13.51 11.21 -4.38
CA PRO A 97 14.02 10.44 -3.23
C PRO A 97 13.00 9.52 -2.60
N PHE A 98 11.74 9.95 -2.49
CA PHE A 98 10.67 9.12 -1.95
C PHE A 98 10.49 7.85 -2.78
N TYR A 99 10.36 8.00 -4.10
CA TYR A 99 10.20 6.85 -5.00
C TYR A 99 11.44 5.95 -4.98
N SER A 100 12.61 6.56 -4.95
CA SER A 100 13.87 5.81 -4.90
C SER A 100 13.95 4.95 -3.64
N ASN A 101 13.55 5.52 -2.50
CA ASN A 101 13.56 4.79 -1.23
C ASN A 101 12.55 3.63 -1.26
N VAL A 102 11.35 3.87 -1.78
CA VAL A 102 10.34 2.81 -1.92
C VAL A 102 10.86 1.69 -2.81
N ALA A 103 11.51 2.02 -3.93
CA ALA A 103 12.04 1.02 -4.85
C ALA A 103 13.16 0.20 -4.21
N LYS A 104 14.01 0.82 -3.40
CA LYS A 104 15.16 0.14 -2.78
C LYS A 104 14.78 -0.68 -1.56
N GLU A 105 13.90 -0.16 -0.71
CA GLU A 105 13.55 -0.78 0.58
C GLU A 105 12.29 -1.63 0.50
N GLY A 106 11.46 -1.39 -0.50
CA GLY A 106 10.12 -1.95 -0.57
C GLY A 106 10.09 -3.44 -0.81
N ILE A 107 9.04 -4.05 -0.25
CA ILE A 107 8.73 -5.47 -0.45
C ILE A 107 7.46 -5.53 -1.27
N SER A 108 7.50 -6.17 -2.43
CA SER A 108 6.32 -6.30 -3.28
C SER A 108 5.37 -7.32 -2.66
N LEU A 109 4.17 -6.87 -2.31
CA LEU A 109 3.14 -7.74 -1.72
C LEU A 109 2.20 -8.30 -2.78
N TYR A 110 2.10 -7.64 -3.91
CA TYR A 110 1.25 -8.03 -5.02
C TYR A 110 1.78 -7.37 -6.29
N GLU A 111 1.77 -8.12 -7.39
CA GLU A 111 2.24 -7.61 -8.67
C GLU A 111 1.55 -8.37 -9.79
N THR A 112 1.01 -7.63 -10.76
CA THR A 112 0.46 -8.24 -11.98
C THR A 112 1.56 -8.36 -13.02
N SER A 113 1.48 -9.39 -13.80
CA SER A 113 2.42 -9.58 -14.93
C SER A 113 2.01 -8.75 -16.15
#